data_52daf83fdd44819806c54de9cbc79b4b
#
_entry.id   52daf83fdd44819806c54de9cbc79b4b
#
_cell.length_a   1.000
_cell.length_b   1.000
_cell.length_c   1.000
_cell.angle_alpha   90.00
_cell.angle_beta   90.00
_cell.angle_gamma   90.00
#
_symmetry.space_group_name_H-M   'P 1'
#
loop_
_entity.id
_entity.type
_entity.pdbx_description
1 polymer ?
#
loop_
_entity_poly.entity_id
_entity_poly.type
_entity_poly.pdbx_seq_one_letter_code
_entity_poly.pdbx_strand_id
1 'polypeptide(L)' 'MQGVDPLGYIQQVAANLDRLTSRRELETVLDEVEYLFEVLDPELQDQGYELIERIQRKLNQLP' A
#
# COMPACT_ATOMS: atom_id res chain seq x y z
N MET A 1 19.05 -8.76 -4.99
CA MET A 1 18.28 -8.97 -4.18
C MET A 1 17.32 -9.66 -4.56
N GLN A 2 16.91 -10.10 -3.95
CA GLN A 2 16.14 -10.81 -4.22
C GLN A 2 14.92 -10.54 -3.99
N GLY A 3 14.09 -10.84 -4.14
CA GLY A 3 12.72 -10.72 -3.99
C GLY A 3 12.29 -9.55 -3.19
N VAL A 4 11.09 -9.17 -3.31
CA VAL A 4 10.51 -8.13 -2.54
C VAL A 4 10.10 -8.69 -1.18
N ASP A 5 10.43 -7.97 -0.13
CA ASP A 5 9.93 -8.27 1.20
C ASP A 5 8.56 -7.59 1.33
N PRO A 6 7.45 -8.34 1.30
CA PRO A 6 6.13 -7.71 1.30
C PRO A 6 5.88 -6.82 2.51
N LEU A 7 6.29 -7.27 3.68
CA LEU A 7 6.09 -6.46 4.89
C LEU A 7 6.92 -5.19 4.83
N GLY A 8 8.18 -5.29 4.40
CA GLY A 8 9.03 -4.12 4.27
C GLY A 8 8.46 -3.12 3.28
N TYR A 9 7.93 -3.60 2.16
CA TYR A 9 7.32 -2.73 1.18
C TYR A 9 6.10 -2.01 1.76
N ILE A 10 5.24 -2.75 2.46
CA ILE A 10 4.05 -2.17 3.05
C ILE A 10 4.44 -1.10 4.07
N GLN A 11 5.44 -1.38 4.88
CA GLN A 11 5.90 -0.41 5.87
C GLN A 11 6.49 0.83 5.21
N GLN A 12 7.22 0.64 4.12
CA GLN A 12 7.80 1.76 3.41
C GLN A 12 6.72 2.64 2.79
N VAL A 13 5.71 2.03 2.18
CA VAL A 13 4.61 2.79 1.59
C VAL A 13 3.86 3.55 2.69
N ALA A 14 3.60 2.89 3.81
CA ALA A 14 2.89 3.55 4.91
C ALA A 14 3.67 4.77 5.41
N ALA A 15 4.98 4.64 5.50
CA ALA A 15 5.81 5.75 5.98
C ALA A 15 5.84 6.92 5.00
N ASN A 16 5.68 6.64 3.71
CA ASN A 16 5.76 7.68 2.69
C ASN A 16 4.40 8.13 2.17
N LEU A 17 3.33 7.62 2.76
CA LEU A 17 1.99 7.85 2.23
C LEU A 17 1.65 9.34 2.15
N ASP A 18 2.09 10.13 3.12
CA ASP A 18 1.80 11.56 3.13
C ASP A 18 2.43 12.30 1.95
N ARG A 19 3.46 11.72 1.35
CA ARG A 19 4.13 12.34 0.22
C ARG A 19 3.48 11.99 -1.11
N LEU A 20 2.60 11.01 -1.12
CA LEU A 20 1.91 10.60 -2.33
C LEU A 20 0.69 11.47 -2.50
N THR A 21 0.80 12.46 -3.38
CA THR A 21 -0.27 13.45 -3.52
C THR A 21 -0.98 13.38 -4.86
N SER A 22 -0.47 12.64 -5.83
CA SER A 22 -1.14 12.55 -7.12
C SER A 22 -1.97 11.27 -7.18
N ARG A 23 -3.10 11.38 -7.88
CA ARG A 23 -3.96 10.23 -8.07
C ARG A 23 -3.21 9.08 -8.73
N ARG A 24 -2.37 9.40 -9.71
CA ARG A 24 -1.64 8.37 -10.43
C ARG A 24 -0.71 7.59 -9.51
N GLU A 25 0.01 8.30 -8.65
CA GLU A 25 0.92 7.64 -7.72
C GLU A 25 0.15 6.76 -6.74
N LEU A 26 -0.96 7.28 -6.22
CA LEU A 26 -1.75 6.53 -5.27
C LEU A 26 -2.36 5.29 -5.90
N GLU A 27 -2.83 5.40 -7.13
CA GLU A 27 -3.42 4.25 -7.81
C GLU A 27 -2.36 3.19 -8.12
N THR A 28 -1.17 3.63 -8.52
CA THR A 28 -0.09 2.69 -8.79
C THR A 28 0.29 1.93 -7.53
N VAL A 29 0.44 2.65 -6.42
CA VAL A 29 0.79 2.03 -5.16
C VAL A 29 -0.32 1.11 -4.68
N LEU A 30 -1.58 1.52 -4.85
CA LEU A 30 -2.70 0.69 -4.45
C LEU A 30 -2.69 -0.64 -5.19
N ASP A 31 -2.44 -0.61 -6.50
CA ASP A 31 -2.37 -1.83 -7.28
C ASP A 31 -1.27 -2.75 -6.78
N GLU A 32 -0.11 -2.18 -6.46
CA GLU A 32 1.00 -2.98 -5.98
C GLU A 32 0.73 -3.58 -4.61
N VAL A 33 0.12 -2.81 -3.74
CA VAL A 33 -0.21 -3.31 -2.40
C VAL A 33 -1.26 -4.40 -2.48
N GLU A 34 -2.25 -4.23 -3.36
CA GLU A 34 -3.28 -5.26 -3.53
C GLU A 34 -2.68 -6.56 -4.07
N TYR A 35 -1.73 -6.43 -4.99
CA TYR A 35 -1.06 -7.61 -5.50
C TYR A 35 -0.28 -8.33 -4.39
N LEU A 36 0.47 -7.55 -3.62
CA LEU A 36 1.26 -8.12 -2.53
C LEU A 36 0.37 -8.70 -1.44
N PHE A 37 -0.81 -8.10 -1.24
CA PHE A 37 -1.74 -8.57 -0.22
C PHE A 37 -2.09 -10.04 -0.44
N GLU A 38 -2.20 -10.45 -1.70
CA GLU A 38 -2.57 -11.83 -2.00
C GLU A 38 -1.48 -12.83 -1.63
N VAL A 39 -0.24 -12.37 -1.51
CA VAL A 39 0.88 -13.25 -1.16
C VAL A 39 1.35 -13.06 0.28
N LEU A 40 0.67 -12.20 1.05
CA LEU A 40 1.03 -12.01 2.45
C LEU A 40 0.58 -13.19 3.29
N ASP A 41 1.37 -13.51 4.28
CA ASP A 41 0.93 -14.47 5.29
C ASP A 41 -0.31 -13.93 5.99
N PRO A 42 -1.23 -14.82 6.41
CA PRO A 42 -2.47 -14.36 7.04
C PRO A 42 -2.24 -13.42 8.23
N GLU A 43 -1.17 -13.63 8.98
CA GLU A 43 -0.91 -12.79 10.14
C GLU A 43 -0.49 -11.38 9.76
N LEU A 44 -0.11 -11.16 8.50
CA LEU A 44 0.28 -9.84 8.03
C LEU A 44 -0.82 -9.16 7.22
N GLN A 45 -1.91 -9.86 6.94
CA GLN A 45 -2.94 -9.31 6.07
C GLN A 45 -3.66 -8.13 6.69
N ASP A 46 -3.76 -8.09 8.01
CA ASP A 46 -4.40 -6.94 8.65
C ASP A 46 -3.65 -5.66 8.36
N GLN A 47 -2.32 -5.70 8.35
CA GLN A 47 -1.53 -4.53 8.05
C GLN A 47 -1.70 -4.09 6.60
N GLY A 48 -1.74 -5.05 5.68
CA GLY A 48 -1.97 -4.74 4.28
C GLY A 48 -3.35 -4.15 4.06
N TYR A 49 -4.35 -4.70 4.71
CA TYR A 49 -5.71 -4.23 4.59
C TYR A 49 -5.84 -2.80 5.09
N GLU A 50 -5.21 -2.52 6.23
CA GLU A 50 -5.25 -1.18 6.78
C GLU A 50 -4.59 -0.17 5.83
N LEU A 51 -3.49 -0.55 5.22
CA LEU A 51 -2.82 0.32 4.27
C LEU A 51 -3.69 0.58 3.04
N ILE A 52 -4.34 -0.47 2.53
CA ILE A 52 -5.24 -0.31 1.39
C ILE A 52 -6.34 0.70 1.72
N GLU A 53 -6.91 0.60 2.91
CA GLU A 53 -7.95 1.53 3.32
C GLU A 53 -7.44 2.96 3.39
N ARG A 54 -6.22 3.14 3.89
CA ARG A 54 -5.64 4.47 3.98
C ARG A 54 -5.41 5.07 2.60
N ILE A 55 -4.94 4.27 1.66
CA ILE A 55 -4.72 4.74 0.29
C ILE A 55 -6.05 5.12 -0.34
N GLN A 56 -7.06 4.29 -0.18
CA GLN A 56 -8.38 4.58 -0.75
C GLN A 56 -8.97 5.85 -0.15
N ARG A 57 -8.77 6.07 1.13
CA ARG A 57 -9.25 7.29 1.77
C ARG A 57 -8.56 8.51 1.20
N LYS A 58 -7.25 8.43 0.97
CA LYS A 58 -6.55 9.55 0.35
C LYS A 58 -7.07 9.82 -1.06
N LEU A 59 -7.30 8.76 -1.83
CA LEU A 59 -7.85 8.93 -3.17
C LEU A 59 -9.20 9.63 -3.14
N ASN A 60 -10.03 9.29 -2.17
CA ASN A 60 -11.35 9.91 -2.05
C ASN A 60 -11.29 11.36 -1.63
N GLN A 61 -10.17 11.79 -1.05
CA GLN A 61 -10.01 13.17 -0.62
C GLN A 61 -9.44 14.06 -1.71
N LEU A 62 -8.98 13.48 -2.80
CA LEU A 62 -8.45 14.28 -3.90
C LEU A 62 -9.58 14.95 -4.66
N PRO A 63 -9.33 16.17 -5.17
CA PRO A 63 -10.32 16.90 -5.95
C PRO A 63 -10.68 16.16 -7.23
#